data_9157ad85960f99f6f37579645552377e
#
_entry.id   9157ad85960f99f6f37579645552377e
#
_cell.length_a   1.000
_cell.length_b   1.000
_cell.length_c   1.000
_cell.angle_alpha   90.00
_cell.angle_beta   90.00
_cell.angle_gamma   90.00
#
_symmetry.space_group_name_H-M   'P 1'
#
loop_
_entity.id
_entity.type
_entity.pdbx_description
1 polymer ?
#
loop_
_entity_poly.entity_id
_entity_poly.type
_entity_poly.pdbx_seq_one_letter_code
_entity_poly.pdbx_strand_id
1 'polypeptide(L)'
;MKNALIITWEKFQDHELIYPYHSLKENGYEVTLMANQTGRFYGILGAHMVGDVTTDIFNREGVRKEYLDNYDVLVIPGGVKALEKLRLEEGVVEFVKEWNAADKTIFCVCNGAQLLITADILKGRTISGYYSIEPDIKNAGATYDRGPVVVDGNIISCPHYDFMGDWMRTAYKVHEERSNV
;
A
#
# COMPACT_ATOMS: atom_id res chain seq x y z
N MET A 1 18.16 8.81 5.91
CA MET A 1 16.91 9.50 5.56
C MET A 1 15.90 8.38 5.32
N LYS A 2 14.71 8.47 5.87
CA LYS A 2 13.67 7.43 5.70
C LYS A 2 12.86 7.74 4.45
N ASN A 3 12.66 6.79 3.56
CA ASN A 3 11.93 6.98 2.31
C ASN A 3 10.67 6.12 2.28
N ALA A 4 9.54 6.70 1.94
CA ALA A 4 8.27 6.02 1.78
C ALA A 4 7.77 6.10 0.35
N LEU A 5 7.34 4.97 -0.20
CA LEU A 5 6.66 4.90 -1.48
C LEU A 5 5.17 4.66 -1.26
N ILE A 6 4.33 5.53 -1.80
CA ILE A 6 2.89 5.31 -1.86
C ILE A 6 2.52 5.00 -3.31
N ILE A 7 1.87 3.88 -3.55
CA ILE A 7 1.40 3.49 -4.89
C ILE A 7 -0.12 3.50 -4.92
N THR A 8 -0.69 4.27 -5.83
CA THR A 8 -2.13 4.41 -6.00
C THR A 8 -2.50 4.68 -7.47
N TRP A 9 -3.73 5.08 -7.71
CA TRP A 9 -4.29 5.41 -9.03
C TRP A 9 -5.35 6.49 -8.88
N GLU A 10 -5.74 7.13 -9.97
CA GLU A 10 -6.90 8.02 -10.00
C GLU A 10 -8.15 7.34 -9.42
N LYS A 11 -9.02 8.08 -8.74
CA LYS A 11 -10.16 7.60 -7.97
C LYS A 11 -9.77 6.81 -6.71
N PHE A 12 -8.63 7.16 -6.11
CA PHE A 12 -8.25 6.67 -4.78
C PHE A 12 -9.30 7.08 -3.72
N GLN A 13 -9.30 6.39 -2.59
CA GLN A 13 -10.09 6.85 -1.43
C GLN A 13 -9.33 7.99 -0.74
N ASP A 14 -9.95 9.16 -0.69
CA ASP A 14 -9.28 10.41 -0.32
C ASP A 14 -8.59 10.36 1.05
N HIS A 15 -9.28 9.89 2.09
CA HIS A 15 -8.72 9.79 3.44
C HIS A 15 -7.53 8.82 3.50
N GLU A 16 -7.58 7.73 2.75
CA GLU A 16 -6.61 6.63 2.79
C GLU A 16 -5.30 6.96 2.05
N LEU A 17 -5.30 8.03 1.27
CA LEU A 17 -4.08 8.57 0.67
C LEU A 17 -3.59 9.81 1.41
N ILE A 18 -4.47 10.78 1.66
CA ILE A 18 -4.09 12.08 2.21
C ILE A 18 -3.51 11.94 3.63
N TYR A 19 -4.18 11.16 4.49
CA TYR A 19 -3.71 11.00 5.86
C TYR A 19 -2.34 10.32 5.94
N PRO A 20 -2.11 9.14 5.33
CA PRO A 20 -0.78 8.51 5.35
C PRO A 20 0.30 9.39 4.73
N TYR A 21 0.01 10.09 3.64
CA TYR A 21 0.96 10.99 2.99
C TYR A 21 1.50 12.06 3.95
N HIS A 22 0.61 12.75 4.65
CA HIS A 22 1.03 13.78 5.61
C HIS A 22 1.60 13.20 6.90
N SER A 23 1.05 12.08 7.38
CA SER A 23 1.56 11.39 8.57
C SER A 23 2.99 10.89 8.38
N LEU A 24 3.32 10.36 7.21
CA LEU A 24 4.68 9.94 6.87
C LEU A 24 5.64 11.13 6.89
N LYS A 25 5.27 12.25 6.28
CA LYS A 25 6.08 13.48 6.30
C LYS A 25 6.29 14.01 7.72
N GLU A 26 5.25 14.01 8.55
CA GLU A 26 5.32 14.39 9.96
C GLU A 26 6.30 13.49 10.74
N ASN A 27 6.38 12.21 10.38
CA ASN A 27 7.30 11.24 10.99
C ASN A 27 8.69 11.17 10.31
N GLY A 28 9.01 12.17 9.49
CA GLY A 28 10.36 12.37 8.94
C GLY A 28 10.69 11.52 7.70
N TYR A 29 9.68 11.01 6.99
CA TYR A 29 9.89 10.34 5.72
C TYR A 29 9.90 11.33 4.55
N GLU A 30 10.80 11.12 3.61
CA GLU A 30 10.62 11.62 2.25
C GLU A 30 9.61 10.71 1.53
N VAL A 31 8.54 11.30 1.02
CA VAL A 31 7.43 10.55 0.44
C VAL A 31 7.39 10.74 -1.07
N THR A 32 7.46 9.64 -1.80
CA THR A 32 7.20 9.61 -3.25
C THR A 32 5.80 9.04 -3.49
N LEU A 33 4.98 9.80 -4.20
CA LEU A 33 3.64 9.40 -4.61
C LEU A 33 3.64 8.93 -6.06
N MET A 34 3.45 7.62 -6.24
CA MET A 34 3.34 6.98 -7.55
C MET A 34 1.89 6.77 -7.93
N ALA A 35 1.51 7.20 -9.12
CA ALA A 35 0.16 7.07 -9.64
C ALA A 35 0.16 6.81 -11.16
N ASN A 36 -1.02 6.79 -11.78
CA ASN A 36 -1.16 6.65 -13.23
C ASN A 36 -0.66 7.87 -14.02
N GLN A 37 -0.44 9.00 -13.35
CA GLN A 37 0.02 10.23 -13.98
C GLN A 37 0.85 11.06 -13.01
N THR A 38 1.73 11.89 -13.54
CA THR A 38 2.37 12.98 -12.81
C THR A 38 1.44 14.19 -12.77
N GLY A 39 1.62 15.06 -11.78
CA GLY A 39 0.74 16.21 -11.58
C GLY A 39 -0.56 15.85 -10.89
N ARG A 40 -1.57 16.68 -11.05
CA ARG A 40 -2.84 16.53 -10.31
C ARG A 40 -3.64 15.32 -10.76
N PHE A 41 -4.09 14.56 -9.79
CA PHE A 41 -5.08 13.48 -9.95
C PHE A 41 -6.04 13.48 -8.74
N TYR A 42 -7.19 12.86 -8.88
CA TYR A 42 -8.31 13.10 -7.98
C TYR A 42 -8.79 11.82 -7.30
N GLY A 43 -9.12 11.95 -6.02
CA GLY A 43 -9.83 10.94 -5.25
C GLY A 43 -11.31 10.86 -5.60
N ILE A 44 -11.97 9.85 -5.05
CA ILE A 44 -13.40 9.59 -5.32
C ILE A 44 -14.32 10.67 -4.72
N LEU A 45 -13.88 11.32 -3.64
CA LEU A 45 -14.59 12.43 -2.98
C LEU A 45 -14.21 13.80 -3.54
N GLY A 46 -13.26 13.86 -4.48
CA GLY A 46 -12.88 15.07 -5.19
C GLY A 46 -11.66 15.81 -4.66
N ALA A 47 -11.01 15.33 -3.60
CA ALA A 47 -9.71 15.88 -3.21
C ALA A 47 -8.66 15.56 -4.27
N HIS A 48 -7.67 16.45 -4.45
CA HIS A 48 -6.57 16.18 -5.36
C HIS A 48 -5.26 15.96 -4.62
N MET A 49 -4.41 15.14 -5.23
CA MET A 49 -3.01 14.98 -4.88
C MET A 49 -2.15 15.23 -6.12
N VAL A 50 -0.85 15.31 -5.92
CA VAL A 50 0.12 15.53 -7.02
C VAL A 50 1.01 14.30 -7.11
N GLY A 51 0.92 13.56 -8.21
CA GLY A 51 1.77 12.42 -8.47
C GLY A 51 3.18 12.87 -8.86
N ASP A 52 4.17 12.23 -8.26
CA ASP A 52 5.60 12.49 -8.52
C ASP A 52 6.11 11.66 -9.71
N VAL A 53 5.62 10.42 -9.82
CA VAL A 53 6.10 9.44 -10.80
C VAL A 53 4.94 8.52 -11.24
N THR A 54 5.06 8.00 -12.46
CA THR A 54 4.04 7.10 -13.02
C THR A 54 4.37 5.63 -12.79
N THR A 55 3.35 4.79 -12.64
CA THR A 55 3.47 3.35 -12.39
C THR A 55 4.20 2.60 -13.51
N ASP A 56 4.12 3.08 -14.74
CA ASP A 56 4.73 2.44 -15.91
C ASP A 56 6.26 2.35 -15.86
N ILE A 57 6.91 3.14 -15.00
CA ILE A 57 8.37 3.05 -14.82
C ILE A 57 8.82 1.67 -14.34
N PHE A 58 7.95 0.93 -13.64
CA PHE A 58 8.25 -0.41 -13.17
C PHE A 58 8.34 -1.47 -14.27
N ASN A 59 7.95 -1.11 -15.50
CA ASN A 59 8.18 -1.93 -16.70
C ASN A 59 9.60 -1.77 -17.26
N ARG A 60 10.38 -0.81 -16.76
CA ARG A 60 11.75 -0.57 -17.19
C ARG A 60 12.73 -1.46 -16.43
N GLU A 61 13.71 -1.98 -17.13
CA GLU A 61 14.76 -2.82 -16.53
C GLU A 61 15.51 -2.07 -15.42
N GLY A 62 15.72 -2.76 -14.28
CA GLY A 62 16.49 -2.24 -13.13
C GLY A 62 15.72 -1.29 -12.21
N VAL A 63 14.63 -0.66 -12.66
CA VAL A 63 13.93 0.37 -11.88
C VAL A 63 13.29 -0.22 -10.61
N ARG A 64 12.65 -1.41 -10.69
CA ARG A 64 12.09 -2.03 -9.49
C ARG A 64 13.14 -2.31 -8.42
N LYS A 65 14.32 -2.77 -8.84
CA LYS A 65 15.44 -2.98 -7.90
C LYS A 65 15.91 -1.68 -7.26
N GLU A 66 15.99 -0.60 -8.03
CA GLU A 66 16.34 0.73 -7.53
C GLU A 66 15.37 1.18 -6.42
N TYR A 67 14.06 0.98 -6.64
CA TYR A 67 13.05 1.31 -5.64
C TYR A 67 13.10 0.38 -4.40
N LEU A 68 13.37 -0.90 -4.60
CA LEU A 68 13.60 -1.83 -3.50
C LEU A 68 14.78 -1.40 -2.61
N ASP A 69 15.86 -0.95 -3.21
CA ASP A 69 17.08 -0.56 -2.49
C ASP A 69 16.93 0.80 -1.77
N ASN A 70 16.12 1.72 -2.30
CA ASN A 70 16.08 3.11 -1.84
C ASN A 70 14.87 3.45 -0.95
N TYR A 71 13.84 2.64 -0.89
CA TYR A 71 12.66 2.90 -0.07
C TYR A 71 12.54 1.96 1.11
N ASP A 72 12.05 2.44 2.24
CA ASP A 72 11.95 1.70 3.50
C ASP A 72 10.58 1.07 3.71
N VAL A 73 9.51 1.78 3.32
CA VAL A 73 8.13 1.33 3.47
C VAL A 73 7.35 1.51 2.17
N LEU A 74 6.43 0.57 1.92
CA LEU A 74 5.46 0.63 0.85
C LEU A 74 4.06 0.84 1.44
N VAL A 75 3.34 1.85 0.95
CA VAL A 75 1.96 2.14 1.36
C VAL A 75 1.02 1.94 0.18
N ILE A 76 -0.05 1.18 0.40
CA ILE A 76 -1.08 0.87 -0.59
C ILE A 76 -2.43 1.36 -0.07
N PRO A 77 -2.85 2.57 -0.47
CA PRO A 77 -4.17 3.11 -0.19
C PRO A 77 -5.28 2.29 -0.85
N GLY A 78 -6.51 2.49 -0.39
CA GLY A 78 -7.69 1.91 -0.98
C GLY A 78 -8.33 2.78 -2.06
N GLY A 79 -9.61 2.50 -2.31
CA GLY A 79 -10.39 3.05 -3.41
C GLY A 79 -10.60 1.98 -4.46
N VAL A 80 -11.82 1.41 -4.50
CA VAL A 80 -12.12 0.28 -5.41
C VAL A 80 -11.83 0.61 -6.87
N LYS A 81 -12.13 1.83 -7.31
CA LYS A 81 -11.87 2.27 -8.70
C LYS A 81 -10.38 2.40 -9.02
N ALA A 82 -9.59 2.86 -8.06
CA ALA A 82 -8.14 2.90 -8.20
C ALA A 82 -7.56 1.47 -8.30
N LEU A 83 -7.97 0.57 -7.41
CA LEU A 83 -7.46 -0.79 -7.37
C LEU A 83 -7.91 -1.63 -8.59
N GLU A 84 -9.08 -1.39 -9.16
CA GLU A 84 -9.53 -2.02 -10.42
C GLU A 84 -8.50 -1.80 -11.57
N LYS A 85 -7.82 -0.66 -11.56
CA LYS A 85 -6.79 -0.32 -12.56
C LYS A 85 -5.39 -0.72 -12.11
N LEU A 86 -5.03 -0.34 -10.90
CA LEU A 86 -3.68 -0.54 -10.37
C LEU A 86 -3.26 -2.02 -10.38
N ARG A 87 -4.18 -2.92 -10.04
CA ARG A 87 -3.92 -4.37 -10.03
C ARG A 87 -3.68 -4.99 -11.40
N LEU A 88 -3.95 -4.25 -12.48
CA LEU A 88 -3.68 -4.68 -13.86
C LEU A 88 -2.30 -4.23 -14.37
N GLU A 89 -1.60 -3.38 -13.62
CA GLU A 89 -0.25 -2.93 -13.93
C GLU A 89 0.77 -4.02 -13.57
N GLU A 90 1.20 -4.79 -14.58
CA GLU A 90 2.10 -5.94 -14.38
C GLU A 90 3.38 -5.56 -13.62
N GLY A 91 3.99 -4.42 -13.98
CA GLY A 91 5.19 -3.93 -13.30
C GLY A 91 4.98 -3.62 -11.81
N VAL A 92 3.80 -3.10 -11.44
CA VAL A 92 3.43 -2.87 -10.04
C VAL A 92 3.21 -4.19 -9.31
N VAL A 93 2.50 -5.13 -9.92
CA VAL A 93 2.26 -6.46 -9.33
C VAL A 93 3.58 -7.18 -9.06
N GLU A 94 4.49 -7.20 -10.02
CA GLU A 94 5.82 -7.80 -9.85
C GLU A 94 6.64 -7.07 -8.78
N PHE A 95 6.59 -5.74 -8.74
CA PHE A 95 7.26 -4.97 -7.69
C PHE A 95 6.75 -5.33 -6.28
N VAL A 96 5.44 -5.50 -6.10
CA VAL A 96 4.86 -5.91 -4.80
C VAL A 96 5.32 -7.32 -4.40
N LYS A 97 5.43 -8.26 -5.36
CA LYS A 97 6.01 -9.59 -5.10
C LYS A 97 7.46 -9.51 -4.65
N GLU A 98 8.28 -8.75 -5.38
CA GLU A 98 9.70 -8.54 -5.06
C GLU A 98 9.87 -7.86 -3.70
N TRP A 99 9.03 -6.87 -3.39
CA TRP A 99 9.00 -6.17 -2.11
C TRP A 99 8.71 -7.11 -0.94
N ASN A 100 7.68 -7.94 -1.10
CA ASN A 100 7.32 -8.94 -0.10
C ASN A 100 8.40 -10.02 0.05
N ALA A 101 9.00 -10.48 -1.05
CA ALA A 101 10.09 -11.45 -1.03
C ALA A 101 11.35 -10.91 -0.32
N ALA A 102 11.57 -9.60 -0.37
CA ALA A 102 12.62 -8.92 0.39
C ALA A 102 12.25 -8.67 1.86
N ASP A 103 11.11 -9.16 2.31
CA ASP A 103 10.58 -9.03 3.68
C ASP A 103 10.44 -7.56 4.14
N LYS A 104 10.21 -6.63 3.22
CA LYS A 104 10.07 -5.21 3.49
C LYS A 104 8.63 -4.86 3.89
N THR A 105 8.49 -3.87 4.74
CA THR A 105 7.22 -3.53 5.38
C THR A 105 6.20 -2.94 4.39
N ILE A 106 4.96 -3.46 4.45
CA ILE A 106 3.82 -3.02 3.64
C ILE A 106 2.72 -2.49 4.57
N PHE A 107 2.30 -1.24 4.36
CA PHE A 107 1.12 -0.64 4.98
C PHE A 107 -0.03 -0.70 3.98
N CYS A 108 -1.08 -1.45 4.28
CA CYS A 108 -2.19 -1.69 3.36
C CYS A 108 -3.53 -1.34 4.02
N VAL A 109 -4.41 -0.66 3.31
CA VAL A 109 -5.73 -0.30 3.83
C VAL A 109 -6.83 -0.56 2.81
N CYS A 110 -8.00 -0.99 3.32
CA CYS A 110 -9.25 -1.10 2.58
C CYS A 110 -9.12 -2.00 1.33
N ASN A 111 -9.48 -1.50 0.16
CA ASN A 111 -9.32 -2.21 -1.11
C ASN A 111 -7.86 -2.40 -1.55
N GLY A 112 -6.90 -1.77 -0.88
CA GLY A 112 -5.48 -1.97 -1.15
C GLY A 112 -5.06 -3.45 -1.11
N ALA A 113 -5.73 -4.26 -0.29
CA ALA A 113 -5.52 -5.70 -0.24
C ALA A 113 -5.76 -6.43 -1.58
N GLN A 114 -6.53 -5.86 -2.50
CA GLN A 114 -6.71 -6.43 -3.85
C GLN A 114 -5.40 -6.51 -4.64
N LEU A 115 -4.50 -5.55 -4.44
CA LEU A 115 -3.17 -5.61 -5.06
C LEU A 115 -2.33 -6.76 -4.48
N LEU A 116 -2.42 -6.99 -3.17
CA LEU A 116 -1.73 -8.12 -2.50
C LEU A 116 -2.29 -9.48 -2.96
N ILE A 117 -3.62 -9.57 -3.17
CA ILE A 117 -4.27 -10.75 -3.75
C ILE A 117 -3.72 -11.03 -5.15
N THR A 118 -3.68 -10.01 -6.00
CA THR A 118 -3.18 -10.15 -7.38
C THR A 118 -1.69 -10.49 -7.42
N ALA A 119 -0.91 -9.98 -6.47
CA ALA A 119 0.50 -10.34 -6.30
C ALA A 119 0.72 -11.75 -5.73
N ASP A 120 -0.34 -12.49 -5.38
CA ASP A 120 -0.29 -13.86 -4.84
C ASP A 120 0.61 -14.00 -3.59
N ILE A 121 0.54 -13.03 -2.68
CA ILE A 121 1.38 -12.99 -1.47
C ILE A 121 0.61 -13.23 -0.17
N LEU A 122 -0.68 -13.56 -0.26
CA LEU A 122 -1.55 -13.66 0.92
C LEU A 122 -1.76 -15.10 1.43
N LYS A 123 -1.35 -16.12 0.71
CA LYS A 123 -1.56 -17.51 1.10
C LYS A 123 -0.95 -17.80 2.48
N GLY A 124 -1.79 -18.30 3.39
CA GLY A 124 -1.39 -18.60 4.77
C GLY A 124 -1.24 -17.40 5.71
N ARG A 125 -1.53 -16.19 5.22
CA ARG A 125 -1.48 -14.96 6.01
C ARG A 125 -2.80 -14.67 6.73
N THR A 126 -2.74 -13.83 7.76
CA THR A 126 -3.92 -13.23 8.38
C THR A 126 -3.99 -11.75 8.01
N ILE A 127 -5.06 -11.35 7.33
CA ILE A 127 -5.17 -10.01 6.70
C ILE A 127 -6.52 -9.38 7.03
N SER A 128 -6.51 -8.07 7.27
CA SER A 128 -7.68 -7.21 7.18
C SER A 128 -7.73 -6.52 5.82
N GLY A 129 -8.92 -6.13 5.43
CA GLY A 129 -9.19 -5.38 4.22
C GLY A 129 -10.64 -4.91 4.22
N TYR A 130 -11.04 -4.16 3.21
CA TYR A 130 -12.43 -3.69 3.14
C TYR A 130 -13.40 -4.87 3.19
N TYR A 131 -14.51 -4.71 3.89
CA TYR A 131 -15.43 -5.78 4.23
C TYR A 131 -15.98 -6.53 3.01
N SER A 132 -16.20 -5.84 1.89
CA SER A 132 -16.76 -6.44 0.69
C SER A 132 -15.80 -7.39 -0.02
N ILE A 133 -14.49 -7.30 0.24
CA ILE A 133 -13.48 -8.20 -0.36
C ILE A 133 -13.07 -9.35 0.57
N GLU A 134 -13.77 -9.56 1.68
CA GLU A 134 -13.54 -10.71 2.55
C GLU A 134 -13.55 -12.04 1.78
N PRO A 135 -14.52 -12.31 0.88
CA PRO A 135 -14.50 -13.53 0.08
C PRO A 135 -13.25 -13.67 -0.80
N ASP A 136 -12.80 -12.57 -1.38
CA ASP A 136 -11.61 -12.57 -2.25
C ASP A 136 -10.33 -12.86 -1.46
N ILE A 137 -10.20 -12.28 -0.27
CA ILE A 137 -9.09 -12.54 0.65
C ILE A 137 -9.05 -14.02 1.05
N LYS A 138 -10.21 -14.60 1.42
CA LYS A 138 -10.32 -16.03 1.75
C LYS A 138 -9.99 -16.93 0.56
N ASN A 139 -10.47 -16.59 -0.63
CA ASN A 139 -10.18 -17.32 -1.86
C ASN A 139 -8.70 -17.26 -2.24
N ALA A 140 -7.99 -16.21 -1.86
CA ALA A 140 -6.54 -16.10 -2.00
C ALA A 140 -5.74 -16.95 -0.99
N GLY A 141 -6.43 -17.71 -0.14
CA GLY A 141 -5.81 -18.60 0.86
C GLY A 141 -5.40 -17.92 2.16
N ALA A 142 -5.90 -16.71 2.42
CA ALA A 142 -5.66 -15.98 3.66
C ALA A 142 -6.80 -16.20 4.68
N THR A 143 -6.49 -15.96 5.94
CA THR A 143 -7.48 -15.77 7.00
C THR A 143 -7.88 -14.30 7.03
N TYR A 144 -9.17 -14.02 6.93
CA TYR A 144 -9.69 -12.66 7.07
C TYR A 144 -9.98 -12.33 8.53
N ASP A 145 -9.37 -11.25 9.03
CA ASP A 145 -9.60 -10.72 10.37
C ASP A 145 -10.28 -9.35 10.26
N ARG A 146 -11.40 -9.18 10.96
CA ARG A 146 -12.20 -7.94 10.99
C ARG A 146 -11.66 -6.89 11.96
N GLY A 147 -10.52 -7.16 12.60
CA GLY A 147 -9.89 -6.21 13.52
C GLY A 147 -9.55 -4.88 12.85
N PRO A 148 -9.48 -3.81 13.64
CA PRO A 148 -9.20 -2.46 13.13
C PRO A 148 -7.79 -2.33 12.56
N VAL A 149 -6.84 -3.10 13.10
CA VAL A 149 -5.46 -3.20 12.61
C VAL A 149 -4.99 -4.64 12.78
N VAL A 150 -4.50 -5.22 11.70
CA VAL A 150 -3.99 -6.60 11.69
C VAL A 150 -2.53 -6.59 11.25
N VAL A 151 -1.68 -7.20 12.04
CA VAL A 151 -0.24 -7.35 11.77
C VAL A 151 0.07 -8.81 11.50
N ASP A 152 0.61 -9.09 10.34
CA ASP A 152 1.15 -10.40 9.97
C ASP A 152 2.52 -10.23 9.30
N GLY A 153 3.57 -10.49 10.06
CA GLY A 153 4.94 -10.32 9.62
C GLY A 153 5.23 -8.89 9.13
N ASN A 154 5.51 -8.76 7.83
CA ASN A 154 5.81 -7.50 7.19
C ASN A 154 4.59 -6.71 6.69
N ILE A 155 3.37 -7.25 6.83
CA ILE A 155 2.13 -6.62 6.36
C ILE A 155 1.32 -6.10 7.54
N ILE A 156 1.02 -4.81 7.53
CA ILE A 156 0.16 -4.14 8.49
C ILE A 156 -1.08 -3.67 7.74
N SER A 157 -2.21 -4.32 7.98
CA SER A 157 -3.45 -4.11 7.25
C SER A 157 -4.55 -3.50 8.10
N CYS A 158 -5.46 -2.77 7.44
CA CYS A 158 -6.56 -2.03 8.06
C CYS A 158 -7.79 -2.11 7.15
N PRO A 159 -9.02 -2.27 7.69
CA PRO A 159 -10.20 -2.45 6.84
C PRO A 159 -10.76 -1.14 6.29
N HIS A 160 -10.59 -0.02 7.00
CA HIS A 160 -11.33 1.20 6.68
C HIS A 160 -10.63 2.46 7.21
N TYR A 161 -10.93 3.61 6.60
CA TYR A 161 -10.35 4.90 7.00
C TYR A 161 -10.75 5.36 8.42
N ASP A 162 -11.75 4.77 9.03
CA ASP A 162 -12.11 5.07 10.44
C ASP A 162 -10.99 4.72 11.43
N PHE A 163 -10.07 3.86 11.04
CA PHE A 163 -8.99 3.37 11.88
C PHE A 163 -7.59 3.91 11.50
N MET A 164 -7.53 4.95 10.68
CA MET A 164 -6.27 5.45 10.12
C MET A 164 -5.22 5.82 11.17
N GLY A 165 -5.63 6.42 12.29
CA GLY A 165 -4.72 6.81 13.36
C GLY A 165 -4.08 5.59 14.03
N ASP A 166 -4.89 4.60 14.40
CA ASP A 166 -4.40 3.38 15.03
C ASP A 166 -3.55 2.54 14.06
N TRP A 167 -3.96 2.48 12.79
CA TRP A 167 -3.22 1.80 11.75
C TRP A 167 -1.82 2.40 11.55
N MET A 168 -1.71 3.71 11.32
CA MET A 168 -0.41 4.35 11.09
C MET A 168 0.50 4.27 12.32
N ARG A 169 -0.04 4.44 13.53
CA ARG A 169 0.73 4.29 14.78
C ARG A 169 1.29 2.87 14.91
N THR A 170 0.47 1.86 14.65
CA THR A 170 0.89 0.45 14.69
C THR A 170 1.92 0.16 13.60
N ALA A 171 1.68 0.68 12.39
CA ALA A 171 2.57 0.48 11.24
C ALA A 171 3.98 1.05 11.50
N TYR A 172 4.08 2.25 12.06
CA TYR A 172 5.38 2.82 12.44
C TYR A 172 6.09 1.97 13.49
N LYS A 173 5.37 1.58 14.55
CA LYS A 173 5.95 0.74 15.61
C LYS A 173 6.50 -0.57 15.05
N VAL A 174 5.71 -1.28 14.26
CA VAL A 174 6.12 -2.56 13.66
C VAL A 174 7.31 -2.36 12.72
N HIS A 175 7.28 -1.32 11.90
CA HIS A 175 8.40 -1.02 11.00
C HIS A 175 9.70 -0.74 11.76
N GLU A 176 9.66 0.05 12.84
CA GLU A 176 10.81 0.35 13.67
C GLU A 176 11.36 -0.89 14.37
N GLU A 177 10.49 -1.72 14.93
CA GLU A 177 10.88 -2.99 15.55
C GLU A 177 11.58 -3.93 14.56
N ARG A 178 11.08 -4.02 13.33
CA ARG A 178 11.66 -4.86 12.27
C ARG A 178 12.97 -4.30 11.72
N SER A 179 13.15 -2.99 11.71
CA SER A 179 14.38 -2.33 11.23
C SER A 179 15.54 -2.39 12.22
N ASN A 180 15.26 -2.69 13.50
CA ASN A 180 16.25 -2.77 14.55
C ASN A 180 16.75 -4.22 14.84
N VAL A 181 16.32 -5.19 14.06
CA VAL A 181 16.75 -6.60 14.10
C VAL A 181 17.74 -6.86 12.97
#